data_c0e9232b7ea8a6779379126344779c93
#
_entry.id   c0e9232b7ea8a6779379126344779c93
#
_cell.length_a   1.000
_cell.length_b   1.000
_cell.length_c   1.000
_cell.angle_alpha   90.00
_cell.angle_beta   90.00
_cell.angle_gamma   90.00
#
_symmetry.space_group_name_H-M   'P 1'
#
loop_
_entity.id
_entity.type
_entity.pdbx_description
1 polymer ?
#
loop_
_entity_poly.entity_id
_entity_poly.type
_entity_poly.pdbx_seq_one_letter_code
_entity_poly.pdbx_strand_id
1 'polypeptide(L)'
;MLVDPITIAASSPNPELVLAIVNQDSYGSERRDTNGGGYTLKINHAKLKDGERHYMQILLGKDVTDPYTLAVRRKEASASISLSVPVGFTSAEAIALVKALTDTLADSEVTTTKLVQW
;
A
#
# COMPACT_ATOMS: atom_id res chain seq x y z
N MET A 1 -6.92 -6.22 -14.73
CA MET A 1 -7.72 -5.24 -13.96
C MET A 1 -7.99 -5.78 -12.56
N LEU A 2 -7.85 -4.94 -11.56
CA LEU A 2 -8.14 -5.32 -10.19
C LEU A 2 -9.65 -5.38 -9.94
N VAL A 3 -10.06 -6.36 -9.13
CA VAL A 3 -11.48 -6.50 -8.77
C VAL A 3 -11.96 -5.35 -7.87
N ASP A 4 -13.26 -5.16 -7.78
CA ASP A 4 -13.89 -4.20 -6.89
C ASP A 4 -15.03 -4.91 -6.12
N PRO A 5 -14.96 -4.98 -4.79
CA PRO A 5 -13.85 -4.57 -3.92
C PRO A 5 -12.67 -5.56 -3.92
N ILE A 6 -11.51 -5.09 -3.49
CA ILE A 6 -10.40 -5.97 -3.16
C ILE A 6 -10.56 -6.39 -1.70
N THR A 7 -10.57 -7.70 -1.46
CA THR A 7 -10.64 -8.26 -0.10
C THR A 7 -9.29 -8.85 0.27
N ILE A 8 -8.71 -8.37 1.34
CA ILE A 8 -7.47 -8.90 1.90
C ILE A 8 -7.82 -9.65 3.17
N ALA A 9 -7.51 -10.95 3.18
CA ALA A 9 -7.81 -11.80 4.32
C ALA A 9 -7.09 -11.32 5.58
N ALA A 10 -7.74 -11.50 6.72
CA ALA A 10 -7.14 -11.17 8.01
C ALA A 10 -5.83 -11.92 8.21
N SER A 11 -4.79 -11.20 8.59
CA SER A 11 -3.48 -11.74 8.92
C SER A 11 -2.97 -11.01 10.14
N SER A 12 -2.81 -11.71 11.26
CA SER A 12 -2.42 -11.09 12.52
C SER A 12 -1.15 -10.23 12.35
N PRO A 13 -1.11 -8.99 12.87
CA PRO A 13 -2.12 -8.34 13.72
C PRO A 13 -3.22 -7.59 12.95
N ASN A 14 -3.31 -7.74 11.66
CA ASN A 14 -4.19 -6.95 10.80
C ASN A 14 -5.56 -7.61 10.62
N PRO A 15 -6.66 -6.83 10.64
CA PRO A 15 -7.98 -7.34 10.33
C PRO A 15 -8.16 -7.57 8.82
N GLU A 16 -9.25 -8.21 8.45
CA GLU A 16 -9.65 -8.29 7.06
C GLU A 16 -9.96 -6.89 6.51
N LEU A 17 -9.46 -6.60 5.32
CA LEU A 17 -9.70 -5.34 4.62
C LEU A 17 -10.56 -5.60 3.39
N VAL A 18 -11.65 -4.84 3.26
CA VAL A 18 -12.50 -4.84 2.07
C VAL A 18 -12.40 -3.45 1.44
N LEU A 19 -11.60 -3.35 0.38
CA LEU A 19 -11.21 -2.08 -0.22
C LEU A 19 -12.05 -1.82 -1.47
N ALA A 20 -13.03 -0.94 -1.35
CA ALA A 20 -13.92 -0.55 -2.44
C ALA A 20 -13.43 0.71 -3.14
N ILE A 21 -13.62 0.80 -4.44
CA ILE A 21 -13.25 1.96 -5.25
C ILE A 21 -14.10 3.16 -4.83
N VAL A 22 -13.46 4.27 -4.48
CA VAL A 22 -14.11 5.55 -4.21
C VAL A 22 -13.76 6.60 -5.25
N ASN A 23 -12.66 6.42 -5.98
CA ASN A 23 -12.26 7.28 -7.08
C ASN A 23 -11.38 6.48 -8.05
N GLN A 24 -11.56 6.70 -9.34
CA GLN A 24 -10.80 6.03 -10.37
C GLN A 24 -10.62 6.94 -11.57
N ASP A 25 -9.39 6.96 -12.12
CA ASP A 25 -9.08 7.66 -13.36
C ASP A 25 -8.26 6.75 -14.30
N SER A 26 -7.75 7.32 -15.40
CA SER A 26 -6.99 6.58 -16.40
C SER A 26 -5.66 6.04 -15.88
N TYR A 27 -5.13 6.60 -14.80
CA TYR A 27 -3.80 6.30 -14.29
C TYR A 27 -3.80 5.59 -12.94
N GLY A 28 -4.95 5.46 -12.30
CA GLY A 28 -5.00 4.79 -11.03
C GLY A 28 -6.35 4.82 -10.34
N SER A 29 -6.36 4.37 -9.11
CA SER A 29 -7.57 4.29 -8.31
C SER A 29 -7.28 4.58 -6.85
N GLU A 30 -8.30 5.06 -6.15
CA GLU A 30 -8.31 5.18 -4.69
C GLU A 30 -9.41 4.29 -4.15
N ARG A 31 -9.08 3.49 -3.14
CA ARG A 31 -10.01 2.54 -2.52
C ARG A 31 -10.02 2.76 -1.01
N ARG A 32 -11.18 2.61 -0.40
CA ARG A 32 -11.33 2.73 1.05
C ARG A 32 -11.87 1.46 1.66
N ASP A 33 -11.44 1.18 2.89
CA ASP A 33 -11.92 0.04 3.66
C ASP A 33 -13.38 0.28 4.08
N THR A 34 -14.26 -0.63 3.68
CA THR A 34 -15.68 -0.58 4.03
C THR A 34 -15.97 -1.07 5.45
N ASN A 35 -14.98 -1.69 6.10
CA ASN A 35 -15.11 -2.16 7.49
C ASN A 35 -14.85 -1.07 8.53
N GLY A 36 -14.57 0.17 8.09
CA GLY A 36 -14.41 1.30 9.00
C GLY A 36 -13.07 1.36 9.73
N GLY A 37 -12.08 0.58 9.28
CA GLY A 37 -10.75 0.56 9.89
C GLY A 37 -9.86 1.75 9.58
N GLY A 38 -10.30 2.66 8.72
CA GLY A 38 -9.55 3.86 8.36
C GLY A 38 -8.46 3.64 7.31
N TYR A 39 -8.45 2.50 6.65
CA TYR A 39 -7.48 2.18 5.61
C TYR A 39 -7.89 2.76 4.26
N THR A 40 -6.92 3.29 3.54
CA THR A 40 -7.08 3.77 2.17
C THR A 40 -5.95 3.18 1.33
N LEU A 41 -6.30 2.62 0.17
CA LEU A 41 -5.34 2.11 -0.79
C LEU A 41 -5.33 3.01 -2.02
N LYS A 42 -4.17 3.51 -2.41
CA LYS A 42 -3.97 4.30 -3.62
C LYS A 42 -3.06 3.54 -4.56
N ILE A 43 -3.46 3.45 -5.82
CA ILE A 43 -2.69 2.79 -6.87
C ILE A 43 -2.57 3.78 -8.02
N ASN A 44 -1.33 4.04 -8.45
CA ASN A 44 -1.05 4.93 -9.56
C ASN A 44 -0.09 4.30 -10.55
N HIS A 45 -0.31 4.60 -11.82
CA HIS A 45 0.56 4.21 -12.91
C HIS A 45 0.98 5.45 -13.68
N ALA A 46 2.24 5.55 -14.03
CA ALA A 46 2.76 6.66 -14.84
C ALA A 46 3.63 6.12 -15.96
N LYS A 47 3.48 6.70 -17.14
CA LYS A 47 4.40 6.46 -18.24
C LYS A 47 5.51 7.48 -18.18
N LEU A 48 6.75 7.00 -18.17
CA LEU A 48 7.94 7.81 -18.20
C LEU A 48 8.59 7.74 -19.58
N LYS A 49 9.47 8.70 -19.88
CA LYS A 49 10.21 8.73 -21.14
C LYS A 49 11.00 7.43 -21.37
N ASP A 50 11.57 6.86 -20.30
CA ASP A 50 12.44 5.69 -20.37
C ASP A 50 11.80 4.44 -19.75
N GLY A 51 10.48 4.41 -19.57
CA GLY A 51 9.82 3.26 -18.99
C GLY A 51 8.48 3.57 -18.33
N GLU A 52 8.16 2.80 -17.31
CA GLU A 52 6.91 2.92 -16.57
C GLU A 52 7.18 2.95 -15.07
N ARG A 53 6.30 3.60 -14.34
CA ARG A 53 6.30 3.56 -12.87
C ARG A 53 4.94 3.10 -12.38
N HIS A 54 4.97 2.16 -11.46
CA HIS A 54 3.78 1.69 -10.76
C HIS A 54 3.95 1.98 -9.28
N TYR A 55 2.94 2.57 -8.67
CA TYR A 55 3.00 3.01 -7.28
C TYR A 55 1.77 2.52 -6.53
N MET A 56 2.00 1.95 -5.36
CA MET A 56 0.94 1.50 -4.48
C MET A 56 1.23 2.02 -3.07
N GLN A 57 0.23 2.62 -2.45
CA GLN A 57 0.35 3.15 -1.10
C GLN A 57 -0.87 2.75 -0.28
N ILE A 58 -0.63 2.26 0.91
CA ILE A 58 -1.68 2.04 1.90
C ILE A 58 -1.53 3.08 3.02
N LEU A 59 -2.64 3.70 3.39
CA LEU A 59 -2.69 4.71 4.44
C LEU A 59 -3.61 4.23 5.55
N LEU A 60 -3.22 4.52 6.78
CA LEU A 60 -4.06 4.30 7.95
C LEU A 60 -4.23 5.63 8.66
N GLY A 61 -5.47 6.14 8.69
CA GLY A 61 -5.81 7.35 9.41
C GLY A 61 -6.45 7.02 10.74
N LYS A 62 -6.05 7.70 11.77
CA LYS A 62 -6.68 7.60 13.09
C LYS A 62 -6.60 8.90 13.85
N ASP A 63 -7.50 9.06 14.82
CA ASP A 63 -7.48 10.18 15.73
C ASP A 63 -6.50 9.89 16.87
N VAL A 64 -5.60 10.84 17.10
CA VAL A 64 -4.58 10.74 18.15
C VAL A 64 -4.82 11.85 19.15
N THR A 65 -4.91 11.49 20.43
CA THR A 65 -5.09 12.45 21.53
C THR A 65 -3.73 12.90 22.06
N ASP A 66 -3.53 14.22 22.14
CA ASP A 66 -2.35 14.80 22.77
C ASP A 66 -2.41 14.53 24.28
N PRO A 67 -1.40 13.89 24.90
CA PRO A 67 -1.42 13.56 26.32
C PRO A 67 -1.36 14.80 27.22
N TYR A 68 -0.93 15.94 26.71
CA TYR A 68 -0.80 17.16 27.52
C TYR A 68 -1.99 18.09 27.38
N THR A 69 -2.48 18.30 26.14
CA THR A 69 -3.57 19.25 25.88
C THR A 69 -4.93 18.58 25.73
N LEU A 70 -4.97 17.26 25.63
CA LEU A 70 -6.15 16.44 25.33
C LEU A 70 -6.82 16.80 24.00
N ALA A 71 -6.13 17.55 23.15
CA ALA A 71 -6.60 17.84 21.80
C ALA A 71 -6.52 16.60 20.93
N VAL A 72 -7.59 16.34 20.16
CA VAL A 72 -7.64 15.21 19.24
C VAL A 72 -7.29 15.70 17.84
N ARG A 73 -6.32 15.05 17.20
CA ARG A 73 -5.92 15.32 15.83
C ARG A 73 -5.94 14.06 15.01
N ARG A 74 -6.41 14.18 13.77
CA ARG A 74 -6.31 13.08 12.83
C ARG A 74 -4.89 13.00 12.28
N LYS A 75 -4.29 11.81 12.38
CA LYS A 75 -2.98 11.53 11.83
C LYS A 75 -3.04 10.35 10.89
N GLU A 76 -2.20 10.37 9.87
CA GLU A 76 -2.12 9.30 8.88
C GLU A 76 -0.72 8.72 8.85
N ALA A 77 -0.64 7.39 8.90
CA ALA A 77 0.57 6.64 8.61
C ALA A 77 0.45 6.02 7.23
N SER A 78 1.55 5.84 6.55
CA SER A 78 1.53 5.25 5.21
C SER A 78 2.68 4.29 4.99
N ALA A 79 2.43 3.28 4.15
CA ALA A 79 3.45 2.40 3.61
C ALA A 79 3.27 2.33 2.10
N SER A 80 4.36 2.35 1.35
CA SER A 80 4.28 2.41 -0.11
C SER A 80 5.31 1.52 -0.78
N ILE A 81 4.96 1.07 -1.99
CA ILE A 81 5.84 0.35 -2.90
C ILE A 81 5.86 1.12 -4.21
N SER A 82 7.07 1.42 -4.70
CA SER A 82 7.27 2.06 -5.99
C SER A 82 8.06 1.11 -6.88
N LEU A 83 7.49 0.76 -8.03
CA LEU A 83 8.12 -0.08 -9.02
C LEU A 83 8.45 0.75 -10.25
N SER A 84 9.73 0.88 -10.57
CA SER A 84 10.19 1.52 -11.80
C SER A 84 10.65 0.46 -12.77
N VAL A 85 10.07 0.46 -13.96
CA VAL A 85 10.36 -0.52 -15.01
C VAL A 85 10.94 0.20 -16.22
N PRO A 86 12.27 0.23 -16.38
CA PRO A 86 12.90 0.80 -17.57
C PRO A 86 12.56 0.02 -18.84
N VAL A 87 12.70 0.68 -19.97
CA VAL A 87 12.58 0.01 -21.27
C VAL A 87 13.63 -1.12 -21.35
N GLY A 88 13.20 -2.29 -21.76
CA GLY A 88 14.05 -3.48 -21.86
C GLY A 88 13.74 -4.55 -20.83
N PHE A 89 12.99 -4.21 -19.77
CA PHE A 89 12.51 -5.19 -18.80
C PHE A 89 11.17 -5.76 -19.26
N THR A 90 10.97 -7.06 -19.08
CA THR A 90 9.71 -7.72 -19.36
C THR A 90 8.76 -7.59 -18.15
N SER A 91 7.47 -7.82 -18.41
CA SER A 91 6.47 -7.86 -17.31
C SER A 91 6.79 -8.94 -16.30
N ALA A 92 7.30 -10.09 -16.74
CA ALA A 92 7.69 -11.18 -15.87
C ALA A 92 8.83 -10.77 -14.93
N GLU A 93 9.81 -10.03 -15.43
CA GLU A 93 10.93 -9.53 -14.62
C GLU A 93 10.46 -8.51 -13.59
N ALA A 94 9.55 -7.63 -13.96
CA ALA A 94 8.97 -6.65 -13.04
C ALA A 94 8.19 -7.32 -11.91
N ILE A 95 7.37 -8.30 -12.24
CA ILE A 95 6.60 -9.08 -11.25
C ILE A 95 7.55 -9.83 -10.32
N ALA A 96 8.60 -10.43 -10.85
CA ALA A 96 9.60 -11.15 -10.04
C ALA A 96 10.31 -10.20 -9.06
N LEU A 97 10.59 -8.97 -9.47
CA LEU A 97 11.23 -7.97 -8.61
C LEU A 97 10.33 -7.59 -7.43
N VAL A 98 9.05 -7.34 -7.68
CA VAL A 98 8.09 -7.03 -6.60
C VAL A 98 7.95 -8.22 -5.67
N LYS A 99 7.89 -9.43 -6.20
CA LYS A 99 7.82 -10.65 -5.39
C LYS A 99 9.06 -10.80 -4.53
N ALA A 100 10.25 -10.49 -5.05
CA ALA A 100 11.49 -10.52 -4.26
C ALA A 100 11.43 -9.55 -3.07
N LEU A 101 10.87 -8.37 -3.25
CA LEU A 101 10.68 -7.40 -2.17
C LEU A 101 9.72 -7.93 -1.11
N THR A 102 8.58 -8.48 -1.52
CA THR A 102 7.60 -9.03 -0.58
C THR A 102 8.14 -10.25 0.15
N ASP A 103 8.89 -11.12 -0.52
CA ASP A 103 9.54 -12.28 0.10
C ASP A 103 10.58 -11.82 1.13
N THR A 104 11.34 -10.77 0.84
CA THR A 104 12.30 -10.18 1.77
C THR A 104 11.61 -9.69 3.04
N LEU A 105 10.48 -8.99 2.91
CA LEU A 105 9.73 -8.51 4.07
C LEU A 105 9.08 -9.64 4.88
N ALA A 106 8.82 -10.78 4.25
CA ALA A 106 8.25 -11.95 4.91
C ALA A 106 9.32 -12.87 5.52
N ASP A 107 10.59 -12.65 5.21
CA ASP A 107 11.68 -13.48 5.70
C ASP A 107 11.87 -13.31 7.21
N SER A 108 12.24 -14.41 7.89
CA SER A 108 12.43 -14.41 9.34
C SER A 108 13.58 -13.51 9.80
N GLU A 109 14.56 -13.26 8.95
CA GLU A 109 15.70 -12.41 9.29
C GLU A 109 15.39 -10.92 9.14
N VAL A 110 14.54 -10.56 8.19
CA VAL A 110 14.18 -9.16 7.92
C VAL A 110 12.90 -8.78 8.63
N THR A 111 11.82 -9.44 8.39
CA THR A 111 10.45 -9.23 8.87
C THR A 111 9.99 -7.76 8.93
N THR A 112 8.70 -7.55 8.83
CA THR A 112 8.13 -6.20 8.98
C THR A 112 8.38 -5.61 10.37
N THR A 113 8.50 -6.45 11.39
CA THR A 113 8.83 -6.01 12.75
C THR A 113 10.22 -5.39 12.81
N LYS A 114 11.21 -6.01 12.17
CA LYS A 114 12.58 -5.51 12.15
C LYS A 114 12.74 -4.26 11.29
N LEU A 115 11.86 -4.07 10.31
CA LEU A 115 11.88 -2.87 9.46
C LEU A 115 11.76 -1.59 10.28
N VAL A 116 10.98 -1.60 11.36
CA VAL A 116 10.78 -0.43 12.21
C VAL A 116 11.78 -0.35 13.35
N GLN A 117 12.67 -1.32 13.47
CA GLN A 117 13.77 -1.34 14.44
C GLN A 117 15.06 -0.89 13.76
N TRP A 118 15.81 -0.01 14.41
CA TRP A 118 17.03 0.57 13.84
C TRP A 118 18.10 0.87 14.90
#